data_408ec64f4c9088164b082155632c3956
#
_entry.id   408ec64f4c9088164b082155632c3956
#
_cell.length_a   1.000
_cell.length_b   1.000
_cell.length_c   1.000
_cell.angle_alpha   90.00
_cell.angle_beta   90.00
_cell.angle_gamma   90.00
#
_symmetry.space_group_name_H-M   'P 1'
#
loop_
_entity.id
_entity.type
_entity.pdbx_description
1 polymer ?
#
loop_
_entity_poly.entity_id
_entity_poly.type
_entity_poly.pdbx_seq_one_letter_code
_entity_poly.pdbx_strand_id
1 'polypeptide(L)'
;MTDASRLRDPQAASDLLMYRLNKLMAVSGSLVIRLCEGGYGITRREWGLLMWLARHPDLPPAELARLLGLDRARTSRAITSLQDKRLITREPLPGDKRQARLRLTSEGLAVYEVLFL
;
A
#
# COMPACT_ATOMS: atom_id res chain seq x y z
N MET A 1 -21.65 -4.04 29.93
CA MET A 1 -20.24 -3.55 30.02
C MET A 1 -19.83 -2.95 28.70
N THR A 2 -19.30 -1.74 28.73
CA THR A 2 -18.82 -1.06 27.52
C THR A 2 -17.45 -1.62 27.07
N ASP A 3 -17.07 -1.39 25.80
CA ASP A 3 -15.76 -1.80 25.31
C ASP A 3 -14.61 -1.17 26.11
N ALA A 4 -14.77 0.10 26.51
CA ALA A 4 -13.77 0.78 27.31
C ALA A 4 -13.57 0.12 28.69
N SER A 5 -14.64 -0.36 29.30
CA SER A 5 -14.59 -1.08 30.59
C SER A 5 -13.84 -2.41 30.43
N ARG A 6 -14.08 -3.14 29.34
CA ARG A 6 -13.41 -4.41 29.06
C ARG A 6 -11.93 -4.25 28.82
N LEU A 7 -11.51 -3.15 28.19
CA LEU A 7 -10.10 -2.86 27.97
C LEU A 7 -9.38 -2.54 29.28
N ARG A 8 -10.05 -1.92 30.24
CA ARG A 8 -9.48 -1.61 31.55
C ARG A 8 -9.41 -2.83 32.46
N ASP A 9 -10.42 -3.71 32.39
CA ASP A 9 -10.52 -4.91 33.20
C ASP A 9 -10.87 -6.11 32.33
N PRO A 10 -9.85 -6.66 31.61
CA PRO A 10 -10.08 -7.75 30.66
C PRO A 10 -10.50 -9.04 31.38
N GLN A 11 -11.64 -9.60 31.00
CA GLN A 11 -12.19 -10.83 31.52
C GLN A 11 -11.87 -12.05 30.66
N ALA A 12 -11.51 -11.83 29.39
CA ALA A 12 -11.19 -12.87 28.42
C ALA A 12 -10.05 -12.42 27.52
N ALA A 13 -9.43 -13.36 26.81
CA ALA A 13 -8.37 -13.06 25.85
C ALA A 13 -8.82 -12.05 24.79
N SER A 14 -10.09 -12.12 24.37
CA SER A 14 -10.66 -11.20 23.39
C SER A 14 -10.77 -9.76 23.89
N ASP A 15 -10.68 -9.53 25.20
CA ASP A 15 -10.71 -8.19 25.79
C ASP A 15 -9.31 -7.55 25.83
N LEU A 16 -8.26 -8.31 25.56
CA LEU A 16 -6.90 -7.78 25.52
C LEU A 16 -6.71 -6.91 24.28
N LEU A 17 -6.16 -5.72 24.49
CA LEU A 17 -5.97 -4.74 23.40
C LEU A 17 -5.18 -5.32 22.25
N MET A 18 -4.07 -6.00 22.51
CA MET A 18 -3.24 -6.59 21.47
C MET A 18 -3.97 -7.65 20.64
N TYR A 19 -4.78 -8.47 21.30
CA TYR A 19 -5.59 -9.47 20.62
C TYR A 19 -6.58 -8.78 19.65
N ARG A 20 -7.27 -7.75 20.11
CA ARG A 20 -8.24 -7.01 19.30
C ARG A 20 -7.59 -6.30 18.12
N LEU A 21 -6.43 -5.71 18.32
CA LEU A 21 -5.66 -5.07 17.26
C LEU A 21 -5.22 -6.09 16.21
N ASN A 22 -4.69 -7.24 16.63
CA ASN A 22 -4.27 -8.29 15.71
C ASN A 22 -5.43 -8.82 14.87
N LYS A 23 -6.59 -9.01 15.50
CA LYS A 23 -7.79 -9.47 14.80
C LYS A 23 -8.27 -8.43 13.78
N LEU A 24 -8.28 -7.17 14.15
CA LEU A 24 -8.66 -6.09 13.25
C LEU A 24 -7.70 -5.99 12.06
N MET A 25 -6.41 -6.10 12.29
CA MET A 25 -5.39 -6.08 11.22
C MET A 25 -5.55 -7.26 10.26
N ALA A 26 -5.85 -8.46 10.78
CA ALA A 26 -6.08 -9.64 9.96
C ALA A 26 -7.29 -9.46 9.05
N VAL A 27 -8.40 -8.95 9.58
CA VAL A 27 -9.62 -8.69 8.82
C VAL A 27 -9.39 -7.61 7.77
N SER A 28 -8.77 -6.50 8.14
CA SER A 28 -8.46 -5.39 7.23
C SER A 28 -7.52 -5.83 6.10
N GLY A 29 -6.47 -6.59 6.42
CA GLY A 29 -5.55 -7.13 5.42
C GLY A 29 -6.25 -8.05 4.44
N SER A 30 -7.16 -8.89 4.92
CA SER A 30 -7.93 -9.80 4.08
C SER A 30 -8.84 -9.06 3.10
N LEU A 31 -9.50 -7.99 3.54
CA LEU A 31 -10.34 -7.15 2.69
C LEU A 31 -9.53 -6.44 1.61
N VAL A 32 -8.37 -5.89 1.97
CA VAL A 32 -7.48 -5.24 1.00
C VAL A 32 -7.02 -6.23 -0.06
N ILE A 33 -6.62 -7.44 0.33
CA ILE A 33 -6.20 -8.48 -0.61
C ILE A 33 -7.33 -8.82 -1.58
N ARG A 34 -8.55 -9.02 -1.09
CA ARG A 34 -9.69 -9.33 -1.96
C ARG A 34 -9.97 -8.24 -2.98
N LEU A 35 -9.96 -6.98 -2.56
CA LEU A 35 -10.21 -5.85 -3.45
C LEU A 35 -9.09 -5.70 -4.47
N CYS A 36 -7.84 -5.77 -4.03
CA CYS A 36 -6.70 -5.54 -4.91
C CYS A 36 -6.51 -6.69 -5.90
N GLU A 37 -6.42 -7.92 -5.42
CA GLU A 37 -6.10 -9.08 -6.27
C GLU A 37 -7.31 -9.57 -7.06
N GLY A 38 -8.47 -9.63 -6.43
CA GLY A 38 -9.68 -10.13 -7.06
C GLY A 38 -10.34 -9.14 -8.00
N GLY A 39 -10.35 -7.86 -7.68
CA GLY A 39 -11.02 -6.82 -8.45
C GLY A 39 -10.16 -6.14 -9.51
N TYR A 40 -8.88 -5.90 -9.20
CA TYR A 40 -8.00 -5.08 -10.05
C TYR A 40 -6.70 -5.77 -10.44
N GLY A 41 -6.46 -6.99 -9.97
CA GLY A 41 -5.26 -7.73 -10.31
C GLY A 41 -3.97 -7.14 -9.75
N ILE A 42 -4.05 -6.41 -8.64
CA ILE A 42 -2.88 -5.82 -7.98
C ILE A 42 -2.69 -6.42 -6.59
N THR A 43 -1.44 -6.47 -6.15
CA THR A 43 -1.11 -6.95 -4.81
C THR A 43 -1.26 -5.84 -3.78
N ARG A 44 -1.23 -6.20 -2.50
CA ARG A 44 -1.25 -5.25 -1.39
C ARG A 44 -0.06 -4.27 -1.45
N ARG A 45 1.12 -4.76 -1.83
CA ARG A 45 2.31 -3.93 -1.98
C ARG A 45 2.16 -2.92 -3.12
N GLU A 46 1.62 -3.38 -4.24
CA GLU A 46 1.33 -2.53 -5.38
C GLU A 46 0.30 -1.45 -5.04
N TRP A 47 -0.72 -1.79 -4.26
CA TRP A 47 -1.68 -0.82 -3.76
C TRP A 47 -1.01 0.26 -2.89
N GLY A 48 -0.08 -0.16 -2.02
CA GLY A 48 0.70 0.78 -1.21
C GLY A 48 1.53 1.74 -2.06
N LEU A 49 2.13 1.23 -3.14
CA LEU A 49 2.87 2.06 -4.10
C LEU A 49 1.96 3.09 -4.77
N LEU A 50 0.79 2.66 -5.23
CA LEU A 50 -0.19 3.57 -5.85
C LEU A 50 -0.61 4.67 -4.89
N MET A 51 -0.85 4.32 -3.63
CA MET A 51 -1.25 5.28 -2.59
C MET A 51 -0.18 6.37 -2.38
N TRP A 52 1.09 5.98 -2.25
CA TRP A 52 2.16 6.94 -2.06
C TRP A 52 2.37 7.82 -3.28
N LEU A 53 2.33 7.24 -4.48
CA LEU A 53 2.51 8.00 -5.72
C LEU A 53 1.35 8.96 -6.00
N ALA A 54 0.15 8.62 -5.59
CA ALA A 54 -1.00 9.52 -5.73
C ALA A 54 -0.85 10.77 -4.87
N ARG A 55 -0.28 10.62 -3.68
CA ARG A 55 -0.07 11.72 -2.74
C ARG A 55 1.24 12.46 -2.96
N HIS A 56 2.24 11.78 -3.46
CA HIS A 56 3.60 12.31 -3.66
C HIS A 56 4.09 11.95 -5.06
N PRO A 57 3.68 12.69 -6.09
CA PRO A 57 4.16 12.44 -7.45
C PRO A 57 5.67 12.64 -7.55
N ASP A 58 6.29 11.94 -8.47
CA ASP A 58 7.72 12.02 -8.77
C ASP A 58 8.65 11.42 -7.69
N LEU A 59 8.14 10.51 -6.85
CA LEU A 59 8.99 9.81 -5.89
C LEU A 59 9.99 8.89 -6.61
N PRO A 60 11.27 8.90 -6.19
CA PRO A 60 12.23 7.93 -6.68
C PRO A 60 12.02 6.56 -6.00
N PRO A 61 12.44 5.45 -6.67
CA PRO A 61 12.26 4.10 -6.13
C PRO A 61 12.84 3.89 -4.73
N ALA A 62 14.01 4.48 -4.45
CA ALA A 62 14.65 4.35 -3.14
C ALA A 62 13.80 4.96 -2.01
N GLU A 63 13.16 6.10 -2.28
CA GLU A 63 12.30 6.76 -1.31
C GLU A 63 11.03 5.96 -1.06
N LEU A 64 10.45 5.37 -2.10
CA LEU A 64 9.30 4.47 -1.97
C LEU A 64 9.64 3.25 -1.12
N ALA A 65 10.81 2.64 -1.34
CA ALA A 65 11.26 1.50 -0.54
C ALA A 65 11.33 1.87 0.94
N ARG A 66 11.88 3.04 1.25
CA ARG A 66 11.96 3.54 2.61
C ARG A 66 10.58 3.76 3.24
N LEU A 67 9.69 4.43 2.52
CA LEU A 67 8.33 4.74 3.00
C LEU A 67 7.48 3.49 3.23
N LEU A 68 7.65 2.46 2.39
CA LEU A 68 6.91 1.21 2.50
C LEU A 68 7.56 0.21 3.44
N GLY A 69 8.79 0.48 3.91
CA GLY A 69 9.53 -0.47 4.73
C GLY A 69 9.90 -1.76 4.01
N LEU A 70 10.09 -1.69 2.69
CA LEU A 70 10.44 -2.83 1.85
C LEU A 70 11.90 -2.75 1.44
N ASP A 71 12.51 -3.93 1.18
CA ASP A 71 13.83 -3.98 0.60
C ASP A 71 13.80 -3.58 -0.89
N ARG A 72 14.99 -3.36 -1.47
CA ARG A 72 15.11 -2.93 -2.87
C ARG A 72 14.54 -3.95 -3.85
N ALA A 73 14.76 -5.23 -3.60
CA ALA A 73 14.31 -6.29 -4.49
C ALA A 73 12.79 -6.36 -4.58
N ARG A 74 12.12 -6.30 -3.43
CA ARG A 74 10.65 -6.32 -3.37
C ARG A 74 10.05 -5.07 -3.99
N THR A 75 10.63 -3.91 -3.70
CA THR A 75 10.18 -2.64 -4.29
C THR A 75 10.35 -2.66 -5.80
N SER A 76 11.50 -3.11 -6.28
CA SER A 76 11.79 -3.19 -7.72
C SER A 76 10.80 -4.11 -8.44
N ARG A 77 10.48 -5.28 -7.86
CA ARG A 77 9.51 -6.20 -8.44
C ARG A 77 8.10 -5.61 -8.50
N ALA A 78 7.70 -4.91 -7.44
CA ALA A 78 6.39 -4.26 -7.40
C ALA A 78 6.30 -3.13 -8.44
N ILE A 79 7.35 -2.33 -8.59
CA ILE A 79 7.43 -1.28 -9.61
C ILE A 79 7.33 -1.89 -11.01
N THR A 80 8.11 -2.92 -11.30
CA THR A 80 8.08 -3.59 -12.60
C THR A 80 6.69 -4.14 -12.91
N SER A 81 6.06 -4.79 -11.94
CA SER A 81 4.71 -5.32 -12.08
C SER A 81 3.69 -4.23 -12.39
N LEU A 82 3.74 -3.10 -11.68
CA LEU A 82 2.84 -1.97 -11.94
C LEU A 82 3.11 -1.31 -13.30
N GLN A 83 4.36 -1.25 -13.74
CA GLN A 83 4.70 -0.77 -15.09
C GLN A 83 4.11 -1.71 -16.15
N ASP A 84 4.24 -3.01 -15.98
CA ASP A 84 3.69 -4.01 -16.89
C ASP A 84 2.17 -3.91 -16.98
N LYS A 85 1.51 -3.57 -15.89
CA LYS A 85 0.06 -3.33 -15.84
C LYS A 85 -0.33 -1.95 -16.35
N ARG A 86 0.63 -1.11 -16.72
CA ARG A 86 0.44 0.27 -17.21
C ARG A 86 -0.24 1.20 -16.21
N LEU A 87 -0.03 0.94 -14.93
CA LEU A 87 -0.58 1.76 -13.85
C LEU A 87 0.39 2.85 -13.40
N ILE A 88 1.68 2.67 -13.65
CA ILE A 88 2.71 3.68 -13.39
C ILE A 88 3.67 3.81 -14.56
N THR A 89 4.35 4.93 -14.64
CA THR A 89 5.48 5.16 -15.53
C THR A 89 6.74 5.43 -14.74
N ARG A 90 7.88 5.06 -15.32
CA ARG A 90 9.19 5.36 -14.76
C ARG A 90 9.93 6.24 -15.76
N GLU A 91 10.27 7.45 -15.35
CA GLU A 91 10.90 8.44 -16.19
C GLU A 91 12.18 8.95 -15.54
N PRO A 92 13.19 9.38 -16.33
CA PRO A 92 14.36 10.02 -15.75
C PRO A 92 13.96 11.38 -15.14
N LEU A 93 14.62 11.75 -14.04
CA LEU A 93 14.44 13.07 -13.46
C LEU A 93 14.98 14.14 -14.39
N PRO A 94 14.28 15.28 -14.54
CA PRO A 94 14.83 16.40 -15.31
C PRO A 94 16.16 16.85 -14.72
N GLY A 95 17.21 16.88 -15.53
CA GLY A 95 18.54 17.29 -15.11
C GLY A 95 19.42 16.21 -14.49
N ASP A 96 18.89 15.01 -14.20
CA ASP A 96 19.68 13.90 -13.68
C ASP A 96 19.18 12.57 -14.26
N LYS A 97 19.86 12.07 -15.30
CA LYS A 97 19.53 10.81 -15.96
C LYS A 97 19.80 9.57 -15.09
N ARG A 98 20.51 9.71 -13.98
CA ARG A 98 20.83 8.59 -13.08
C ARG A 98 19.69 8.27 -12.13
N GLN A 99 18.83 9.26 -11.86
CA GLN A 99 17.67 9.09 -11.00
C GLN A 99 16.41 8.94 -11.83
N ALA A 100 15.50 8.11 -11.33
CA ALA A 100 14.21 7.91 -11.94
C ALA A 100 13.12 8.48 -11.02
N ARG A 101 12.05 8.94 -11.62
CA ARG A 101 10.82 9.30 -10.91
C ARG A 101 9.70 8.37 -11.34
N LEU A 102 8.81 8.09 -10.43
CA LEU A 102 7.66 7.25 -10.68
C LEU A 102 6.40 8.12 -10.64
N ARG A 103 5.50 7.88 -11.58
CA ARG A 103 4.23 8.60 -11.69
C ARG A 103 3.09 7.65 -11.96
N LEU A 104 1.91 7.95 -11.44
CA LEU A 104 0.69 7.24 -11.84
C LEU A 104 0.34 7.61 -13.28
N THR A 105 -0.15 6.61 -14.01
CA THR A 105 -0.86 6.85 -15.28
C THR A 105 -2.30 7.28 -14.94
N SER A 106 -3.06 7.67 -15.95
CA SER A 106 -4.49 7.93 -15.76
C SER A 106 -5.24 6.69 -15.28
N GLU A 107 -4.84 5.50 -15.77
CA GLU A 107 -5.40 4.23 -15.32
C GLU A 107 -5.01 3.94 -13.87
N GLY A 108 -3.76 4.22 -13.49
CA GLY A 108 -3.29 4.06 -12.11
C GLY A 108 -4.04 4.96 -11.13
N LEU A 109 -4.28 6.20 -11.53
CA LEU A 109 -5.07 7.14 -10.73
C LEU A 109 -6.51 6.67 -10.58
N ALA A 110 -7.12 6.15 -11.64
CA ALA A 110 -8.48 5.62 -11.60
C ALA A 110 -8.59 4.44 -10.63
N VAL A 111 -7.64 3.52 -10.65
CA VAL A 111 -7.59 2.39 -9.71
C VAL A 111 -7.43 2.90 -8.27
N TYR A 112 -6.55 3.86 -8.06
CA TYR A 112 -6.36 4.46 -6.74
C TYR A 112 -7.64 5.07 -6.21
N GLU A 113 -8.34 5.86 -7.01
CA GLU A 113 -9.57 6.53 -6.62
C GLU A 113 -10.66 5.54 -6.19
N VAL A 114 -10.81 4.43 -6.92
CA VAL A 114 -11.78 3.39 -6.59
C VAL A 114 -11.40 2.66 -5.30
N LEU A 115 -10.13 2.27 -5.16
CA LEU A 115 -9.68 1.49 -4.00
C LEU A 115 -9.57 2.32 -2.72
N PHE A 116 -9.56 3.64 -2.84
CA PHE A 116 -9.39 4.54 -1.69
C PHE A 116 -10.72 5.08 -1.17
N LEU A 117 -11.81 4.65 -1.73
CA LEU A 117 -13.12 4.96 -1.19
C LEU A 117 -13.34 4.15 0.11
#